data_f8f008d3abac076b03d40a85ab635c66
#
_entry.id   f8f008d3abac076b03d40a85ab635c66
#
_cell.length_a   1.000
_cell.length_b   1.000
_cell.length_c   1.000
_cell.angle_alpha   90.00
_cell.angle_beta   90.00
_cell.angle_gamma   90.00
#
_symmetry.space_group_name_H-M   'P 1'
#
loop_
_entity.id
_entity.type
_entity.pdbx_description
1 polymer ?
#
loop_
_entity_poly.entity_id
_entity_poly.type
_entity_poly.pdbx_seq_one_letter_code
_entity_poly.pdbx_strand_id
1 'polypeptide(L)'
;MTEYRPPRRANWLQIGSLLGLLMFGSWVMSLIGVLFWEERDMARPAAAIVVLGAAQYVGHPSPVLRARLDHAIDLWRRGLAPRIIFTGGFGNHDTTSEAAVSQRYAIDHGIPSSAILIENSGRSTSESLRRVSALMDAEPSREVILVSDPFHSLRASILARRFDLIPFTSPTRSSPISLNKKQAWKYTFAESMKVPIAFLLERRP
;
A
#
# COMPACT_ATOMS: atom_id res chain seq x y z
N MET A 1 -25.88 -16.16 -59.03
CA MET A 1 -26.62 -16.28 -57.74
C MET A 1 -25.64 -16.19 -56.61
N THR A 2 -25.56 -15.05 -55.95
CA THR A 2 -24.68 -14.82 -54.78
C THR A 2 -25.42 -15.32 -53.54
N GLU A 3 -24.91 -16.36 -52.92
CA GLU A 3 -25.46 -16.98 -51.73
C GLU A 3 -25.34 -15.99 -50.55
N TYR A 4 -26.51 -15.49 -50.06
CA TYR A 4 -26.57 -14.62 -48.88
C TYR A 4 -26.22 -15.44 -47.64
N ARG A 5 -25.01 -15.23 -47.03
CA ARG A 5 -24.67 -15.75 -45.72
C ARG A 5 -25.15 -14.78 -44.64
N PRO A 6 -26.11 -15.16 -43.81
CA PRO A 6 -26.57 -14.29 -42.73
C PRO A 6 -25.41 -14.01 -41.75
N PRO A 7 -25.35 -12.80 -41.16
CA PRO A 7 -24.30 -12.47 -40.19
C PRO A 7 -24.38 -13.42 -38.99
N ARG A 8 -23.21 -14.00 -38.59
CA ARG A 8 -23.13 -14.85 -37.40
C ARG A 8 -23.63 -14.05 -36.21
N ARG A 9 -24.74 -14.45 -35.60
CA ARG A 9 -25.24 -13.87 -34.35
C ARG A 9 -24.14 -14.08 -33.29
N ALA A 10 -23.62 -12.98 -32.73
CA ALA A 10 -22.67 -13.06 -31.62
C ALA A 10 -23.36 -13.81 -30.47
N ASN A 11 -22.73 -14.90 -30.01
CA ASN A 11 -23.24 -15.67 -28.87
C ASN A 11 -22.91 -14.91 -27.57
N TRP A 12 -23.74 -13.91 -27.25
CA TRP A 12 -23.60 -13.06 -26.07
C TRP A 12 -23.42 -13.86 -24.76
N LEU A 13 -24.07 -15.04 -24.69
CA LEU A 13 -23.90 -15.95 -23.55
C LEU A 13 -22.47 -16.52 -23.46
N GLN A 14 -21.86 -16.88 -24.58
CA GLN A 14 -20.47 -17.37 -24.60
C GLN A 14 -19.49 -16.26 -24.28
N ILE A 15 -19.72 -15.05 -24.80
CA ILE A 15 -18.89 -13.87 -24.47
C ILE A 15 -19.01 -13.54 -22.99
N GLY A 16 -20.23 -13.52 -22.45
CA GLY A 16 -20.48 -13.28 -21.03
C GLY A 16 -19.81 -14.32 -20.12
N SER A 17 -19.92 -15.61 -20.49
CA SER A 17 -19.26 -16.69 -19.74
C SER A 17 -17.75 -16.58 -19.78
N LEU A 18 -17.16 -16.24 -20.92
CA LEU A 18 -15.72 -16.06 -21.05
C LEU A 18 -15.22 -14.87 -20.22
N LEU A 19 -15.92 -13.73 -20.26
CA LEU A 19 -15.61 -12.57 -19.44
C LEU A 19 -15.71 -12.90 -17.94
N GLY A 20 -16.74 -13.63 -17.52
CA GLY A 20 -16.92 -14.08 -16.15
C GLY A 20 -15.76 -14.97 -15.68
N LEU A 21 -15.33 -15.91 -16.52
CA LEU A 21 -14.17 -16.79 -16.22
C LEU A 21 -12.87 -15.98 -16.14
N LEU A 22 -12.65 -15.02 -17.02
CA LEU A 22 -11.46 -14.17 -16.97
C LEU A 22 -11.44 -13.28 -15.71
N MET A 23 -12.58 -12.71 -15.33
CA MET A 23 -12.67 -11.91 -14.10
C MET A 23 -12.46 -12.78 -12.86
N PHE A 24 -13.06 -13.95 -12.79
CA PHE A 24 -12.87 -14.90 -11.70
C PHE A 24 -11.42 -15.38 -11.61
N GLY A 25 -10.82 -15.77 -12.74
CA GLY A 25 -9.41 -16.17 -12.81
C GLY A 25 -8.45 -15.06 -12.36
N SER A 26 -8.71 -13.82 -12.81
CA SER A 26 -7.93 -12.64 -12.39
C SER A 26 -8.04 -12.40 -10.88
N TRP A 27 -9.24 -12.54 -10.32
CA TRP A 27 -9.43 -12.42 -8.87
C TRP A 27 -8.73 -13.52 -8.09
N VAL A 28 -8.84 -14.78 -8.52
CA VAL A 28 -8.14 -15.92 -7.88
C VAL A 28 -6.63 -15.69 -7.89
N MET A 29 -6.06 -15.29 -9.03
CA MET A 29 -4.63 -14.95 -9.12
C MET A 29 -4.25 -13.80 -8.20
N SER A 30 -5.10 -12.78 -8.09
CA SER A 30 -4.91 -11.68 -7.16
C SER A 30 -4.90 -12.15 -5.70
N LEU A 31 -5.85 -13.01 -5.31
CA LEU A 31 -5.92 -13.56 -3.96
C LEU A 31 -4.66 -14.37 -3.62
N ILE A 32 -4.23 -15.24 -4.52
CA ILE A 32 -2.97 -15.99 -4.37
C ILE A 32 -1.79 -15.03 -4.23
N GLY A 33 -1.73 -13.99 -5.06
CA GLY A 33 -0.71 -12.96 -5.00
C GLY A 33 -0.67 -12.22 -3.66
N VAL A 34 -1.84 -11.83 -3.11
CA VAL A 34 -1.92 -11.17 -1.80
C VAL A 34 -1.41 -12.10 -0.71
N LEU A 35 -1.91 -13.35 -0.64
CA LEU A 35 -1.48 -14.34 0.35
C LEU A 35 0.03 -14.61 0.29
N PHE A 36 0.57 -14.73 -0.91
CA PHE A 36 2.01 -14.93 -1.09
C PHE A 36 2.84 -13.73 -0.62
N TRP A 37 2.33 -12.50 -0.82
CA TRP A 37 3.01 -11.28 -0.42
C TRP A 37 2.91 -10.99 1.08
N GLU A 38 1.81 -11.40 1.73
CA GLU A 38 1.60 -11.26 3.18
C GLU A 38 2.70 -11.93 4.00
N GLU A 39 3.22 -13.05 3.53
CA GLU A 39 4.26 -13.83 4.23
C GLU A 39 5.67 -13.26 4.03
N ARG A 40 5.86 -12.30 3.13
CA ARG A 40 7.18 -11.81 2.77
C ARG A 40 7.56 -10.56 3.57
N ASP A 41 8.72 -10.63 4.20
CA ASP A 41 9.47 -9.47 4.64
C ASP A 41 10.72 -9.33 3.76
N MET A 42 10.80 -8.22 3.03
CA MET A 42 11.88 -7.93 2.09
C MET A 42 12.74 -6.77 2.59
N ALA A 43 12.69 -6.44 3.90
CA ALA A 43 13.48 -5.35 4.46
C ALA A 43 14.98 -5.54 4.18
N ARG A 44 15.59 -4.52 3.62
CA ARG A 44 17.00 -4.42 3.32
C ARG A 44 17.43 -2.95 3.29
N PRO A 45 18.74 -2.63 3.32
CA PRO A 45 19.19 -1.24 3.21
C PRO A 45 18.54 -0.52 2.02
N ALA A 46 17.98 0.67 2.27
CA ALA A 46 17.27 1.51 1.32
C ALA A 46 17.46 3.00 1.64
N ALA A 47 17.04 3.89 0.74
CA ALA A 47 17.15 5.33 0.96
C ALA A 47 16.14 5.86 2.01
N ALA A 48 14.95 5.25 2.09
CA ALA A 48 13.95 5.65 3.07
C ALA A 48 13.05 4.49 3.51
N ILE A 49 12.49 4.60 4.73
CA ILE A 49 11.36 3.81 5.20
C ILE A 49 10.10 4.64 4.98
N VAL A 50 9.13 4.11 4.24
CA VAL A 50 7.84 4.77 3.98
C VAL A 50 6.76 4.06 4.77
N VAL A 51 6.15 4.77 5.72
CA VAL A 51 5.07 4.25 6.56
C VAL A 51 3.74 4.71 6.00
N LEU A 52 2.93 3.74 5.55
CA LEU A 52 1.59 4.05 5.06
C LEU A 52 0.65 4.36 6.22
N GLY A 53 -0.12 5.45 6.09
CA GLY A 53 -1.10 5.88 7.07
C GLY A 53 -2.18 4.82 7.34
N ALA A 54 -2.81 4.92 8.49
CA ALA A 54 -3.97 4.10 8.87
C ALA A 54 -4.94 4.98 9.61
N ALA A 55 -5.21 5.15 10.72
CA ALA A 55 -6.07 6.13 11.36
C ALA A 55 -5.37 6.78 12.55
N GLN A 56 -5.77 7.96 12.91
CA GLN A 56 -5.42 8.60 14.16
C GLN A 56 -6.69 8.94 14.95
N TYR A 57 -6.61 9.07 16.27
CA TYR A 57 -7.72 9.42 17.15
C TYR A 57 -7.30 10.57 18.06
N VAL A 58 -7.85 11.75 17.81
CA VAL A 58 -7.64 12.95 18.66
C VAL A 58 -6.13 13.22 18.88
N GLY A 59 -5.34 13.15 17.81
CA GLY A 59 -3.89 13.43 17.87
C GLY A 59 -3.01 12.28 18.38
N HIS A 60 -3.57 11.07 18.53
CA HIS A 60 -2.83 9.86 18.89
C HIS A 60 -2.94 8.81 17.77
N PRO A 61 -1.88 8.02 17.49
CA PRO A 61 -1.97 6.96 16.50
C PRO A 61 -2.98 5.90 16.93
N SER A 62 -3.83 5.44 16.01
CA SER A 62 -4.65 4.24 16.24
C SER A 62 -3.75 3.04 16.56
N PRO A 63 -4.28 1.97 17.19
CA PRO A 63 -3.48 0.78 17.46
C PRO A 63 -2.84 0.15 16.21
N VAL A 64 -3.50 0.28 15.04
CA VAL A 64 -2.96 -0.16 13.76
C VAL A 64 -1.81 0.73 13.31
N LEU A 65 -2.00 2.05 13.34
CA LEU A 65 -0.94 3.00 13.00
C LEU A 65 0.26 2.85 13.94
N ARG A 66 0.02 2.71 15.24
CA ARG A 66 1.08 2.48 16.23
C ARG A 66 1.94 1.26 15.88
N ALA A 67 1.31 0.13 15.54
CA ALA A 67 2.05 -1.07 15.18
C ALA A 67 2.95 -0.86 13.94
N ARG A 68 2.52 -0.05 12.97
CA ARG A 68 3.35 0.33 11.82
C ARG A 68 4.51 1.23 12.24
N LEU A 69 4.25 2.19 13.12
CA LEU A 69 5.25 3.13 13.63
C LEU A 69 6.34 2.40 14.42
N ASP A 70 5.95 1.52 15.35
CA ASP A 70 6.87 0.71 16.13
C ASP A 70 7.79 -0.13 15.24
N HIS A 71 7.21 -0.78 14.21
CA HIS A 71 7.96 -1.55 13.23
C HIS A 71 8.94 -0.68 12.42
N ALA A 72 8.50 0.49 11.95
CA ALA A 72 9.37 1.41 11.21
C ALA A 72 10.52 1.96 12.07
N ILE A 73 10.27 2.26 13.34
CA ILE A 73 11.27 2.70 14.31
C ILE A 73 12.32 1.58 14.53
N ASP A 74 11.89 0.32 14.64
CA ASP A 74 12.81 -0.83 14.72
C ASP A 74 13.69 -0.94 13.47
N LEU A 75 13.11 -0.85 12.27
CA LEU A 75 13.87 -0.87 11.02
C LEU A 75 14.91 0.28 10.96
N TRP A 76 14.53 1.47 11.40
CA TRP A 76 15.43 2.62 11.44
C TRP A 76 16.56 2.41 12.46
N ARG A 77 16.27 1.92 13.67
CA ARG A 77 17.28 1.60 14.70
C ARG A 77 18.26 0.53 14.26
N ARG A 78 17.83 -0.37 13.39
CA ARG A 78 18.69 -1.37 12.73
C ARG A 78 19.55 -0.78 11.61
N GLY A 79 19.42 0.52 11.33
CA GLY A 79 20.22 1.21 10.31
C GLY A 79 19.82 0.88 8.87
N LEU A 80 18.59 0.39 8.62
CA LEU A 80 18.17 -0.02 7.28
C LEU A 80 17.85 1.17 6.37
N ALA A 81 17.61 2.37 6.90
CA ALA A 81 17.49 3.57 6.10
C ALA A 81 17.79 4.82 6.94
N PRO A 82 18.39 5.87 6.36
CA PRO A 82 18.66 7.13 7.05
C PRO A 82 17.41 8.00 7.25
N ARG A 83 16.36 7.78 6.46
CA ARG A 83 15.14 8.58 6.45
C ARG A 83 13.90 7.75 6.76
N ILE A 84 12.91 8.39 7.40
CA ILE A 84 11.55 7.85 7.52
C ILE A 84 10.57 8.86 6.90
N ILE A 85 9.70 8.40 6.04
CA ILE A 85 8.63 9.18 5.42
C ILE A 85 7.29 8.68 5.97
N PHE A 86 6.60 9.51 6.74
CA PHE A 86 5.25 9.20 7.21
C PHE A 86 4.22 9.75 6.23
N THR A 87 3.27 8.91 5.81
CA THR A 87 2.16 9.31 4.94
C THR A 87 0.83 9.27 5.68
N GLY A 88 -0.11 10.07 5.23
CA GLY A 88 -1.49 10.09 5.72
C GLY A 88 -2.01 11.50 5.93
N GLY A 89 -3.13 11.78 5.28
CA GLY A 89 -3.80 13.06 5.31
C GLY A 89 -4.63 13.28 6.57
N PHE A 90 -5.59 14.17 6.46
CA PHE A 90 -6.55 14.48 7.51
C PHE A 90 -7.77 13.57 7.39
N GLY A 91 -8.21 13.00 8.50
CA GLY A 91 -9.52 12.38 8.60
C GLY A 91 -10.65 13.41 8.60
N ASN A 92 -11.91 12.94 8.51
CA ASN A 92 -13.06 13.83 8.58
C ASN A 92 -13.08 14.53 9.95
N HIS A 93 -13.10 15.87 9.92
CA HIS A 93 -13.08 16.74 11.10
C HIS A 93 -11.78 16.72 11.93
N ASP A 94 -10.71 16.09 11.43
CA ASP A 94 -9.42 16.10 12.12
C ASP A 94 -8.70 17.43 11.91
N THR A 95 -8.10 17.95 12.99
CA THR A 95 -7.24 19.15 12.97
C THR A 95 -5.77 18.79 12.73
N THR A 96 -5.43 17.50 12.79
CA THR A 96 -4.06 16.99 12.65
C THR A 96 -4.05 15.81 11.68
N SER A 97 -3.09 15.77 10.76
CA SER A 97 -2.94 14.66 9.82
C SER A 97 -2.34 13.42 10.49
N GLU A 98 -2.62 12.24 9.93
CA GLU A 98 -1.99 10.97 10.36
C GLU A 98 -0.46 11.06 10.28
N ALA A 99 0.09 11.69 9.23
CA ALA A 99 1.53 11.90 9.08
C ALA A 99 2.13 12.77 10.17
N ALA A 100 1.44 13.85 10.59
CA ALA A 100 1.91 14.71 11.68
C ALA A 100 1.85 14.01 13.05
N VAL A 101 0.82 13.19 13.29
CA VAL A 101 0.73 12.33 14.49
C VAL A 101 1.87 11.32 14.51
N SER A 102 2.16 10.70 13.35
CA SER A 102 3.25 9.73 13.19
C SER A 102 4.61 10.36 13.44
N GLN A 103 4.85 11.57 12.93
CA GLN A 103 6.08 12.32 13.17
C GLN A 103 6.30 12.58 14.65
N ARG A 104 5.27 13.08 15.36
CA ARG A 104 5.35 13.33 16.79
C ARG A 104 5.67 12.05 17.55
N TYR A 105 4.96 10.98 17.26
CA TYR A 105 5.20 9.68 17.87
C TYR A 105 6.64 9.21 17.67
N ALA A 106 7.19 9.33 16.46
CA ALA A 106 8.56 8.92 16.17
C ALA A 106 9.61 9.78 16.94
N ILE A 107 9.40 11.10 17.02
CA ILE A 107 10.27 12.01 17.80
C ILE A 107 10.25 11.62 19.28
N ASP A 108 9.09 11.35 19.86
CA ASP A 108 8.94 10.91 21.26
C ASP A 108 9.63 9.56 21.52
N HIS A 109 9.87 8.77 20.46
CA HIS A 109 10.61 7.49 20.52
C HIS A 109 12.07 7.59 20.08
N GLY A 110 12.61 8.83 19.99
CA GLY A 110 14.04 9.10 19.81
C GLY A 110 14.50 9.18 18.34
N ILE A 111 13.58 9.29 17.37
CA ILE A 111 13.95 9.56 15.98
C ILE A 111 14.21 11.06 15.82
N PRO A 112 15.39 11.49 15.34
CA PRO A 112 15.66 12.91 15.15
C PRO A 112 14.77 13.50 14.05
N SER A 113 14.25 14.68 14.27
CA SER A 113 13.37 15.38 13.30
C SER A 113 14.02 15.55 11.93
N SER A 114 15.33 15.66 11.87
CA SER A 114 16.10 15.76 10.61
C SER A 114 16.05 14.48 9.76
N ALA A 115 15.73 13.32 10.36
CA ALA A 115 15.57 12.06 9.65
C ALA A 115 14.11 11.84 9.14
N ILE A 116 13.17 12.73 9.49
CA ILE A 116 11.75 12.54 9.23
C ILE A 116 11.29 13.47 8.10
N LEU A 117 10.57 12.89 7.15
CA LEU A 117 9.77 13.61 6.15
C LEU A 117 8.29 13.24 6.34
N ILE A 118 7.39 14.14 5.98
CA ILE A 118 5.94 13.89 6.04
C ILE A 118 5.26 14.15 4.70
N GLU A 119 4.33 13.31 4.35
CA GLU A 119 3.37 13.47 3.28
C GLU A 119 1.96 13.47 3.90
N ASN A 120 1.34 14.62 3.99
CA ASN A 120 0.09 14.84 4.72
C ASN A 120 -1.09 15.27 3.84
N SER A 121 -0.96 15.18 2.53
CA SER A 121 -1.94 15.72 1.58
C SER A 121 -2.64 14.65 0.76
N GLY A 122 -2.09 13.43 0.68
CA GLY A 122 -2.66 12.32 -0.07
C GLY A 122 -3.95 11.81 0.58
N ARG A 123 -4.99 11.63 -0.25
CA ARG A 123 -6.31 11.09 0.15
C ARG A 123 -6.46 9.61 -0.17
N SER A 124 -5.49 9.03 -0.84
CA SER A 124 -5.43 7.61 -1.22
C SER A 124 -4.00 7.12 -1.20
N THR A 125 -3.82 5.79 -1.12
CA THR A 125 -2.50 5.17 -1.18
C THR A 125 -1.74 5.55 -2.46
N SER A 126 -2.43 5.61 -3.60
CA SER A 126 -1.87 5.99 -4.89
C SER A 126 -1.35 7.43 -4.86
N GLU A 127 -2.17 8.35 -4.34
CA GLU A 127 -1.79 9.76 -4.25
C GLU A 127 -0.62 9.98 -3.28
N SER A 128 -0.64 9.34 -2.11
CA SER A 128 0.46 9.41 -1.16
C SER A 128 1.77 8.88 -1.75
N LEU A 129 1.74 7.72 -2.42
CA LEU A 129 2.95 7.15 -3.03
C LEU A 129 3.48 8.00 -4.19
N ARG A 130 2.62 8.64 -4.97
CA ARG A 130 3.02 9.63 -5.98
C ARG A 130 3.77 10.80 -5.35
N ARG A 131 3.27 11.34 -4.22
CA ARG A 131 3.92 12.45 -3.50
C ARG A 131 5.21 12.00 -2.83
N VAL A 132 5.25 10.78 -2.27
CA VAL A 132 6.49 10.17 -1.75
C VAL A 132 7.54 10.08 -2.86
N SER A 133 7.14 9.67 -4.08
CA SER A 133 8.05 9.64 -5.23
C SER A 133 8.70 11.01 -5.48
N ALA A 134 7.94 12.11 -5.40
CA ALA A 134 8.49 13.45 -5.54
C ALA A 134 9.43 13.84 -4.38
N LEU A 135 9.16 13.40 -3.15
CA LEU A 135 10.09 13.60 -2.03
C LEU A 135 11.40 12.84 -2.23
N MET A 136 11.35 11.68 -2.90
CA MET A 136 12.53 10.86 -3.20
C MET A 136 13.39 11.41 -4.34
N ASP A 137 12.96 12.43 -5.07
CA ASP A 137 13.78 13.08 -6.11
C ASP A 137 15.06 13.73 -5.55
N ALA A 138 15.05 14.12 -4.27
CA ALA A 138 16.20 14.66 -3.58
C ALA A 138 17.13 13.60 -2.96
N GLU A 139 16.72 12.34 -2.97
CA GLU A 139 17.47 11.24 -2.36
C GLU A 139 18.36 10.52 -3.39
N PRO A 140 19.47 9.91 -2.95
CA PRO A 140 20.45 9.27 -3.87
C PRO A 140 19.91 8.00 -4.54
N SER A 141 18.84 7.43 -4.04
CA SER A 141 18.21 6.22 -4.57
C SER A 141 16.70 6.29 -4.39
N ARG A 142 15.97 5.60 -5.25
CA ARG A 142 14.51 5.44 -5.18
C ARG A 142 14.08 4.15 -4.47
N GLU A 143 15.02 3.48 -3.82
CA GLU A 143 14.75 2.29 -3.00
C GLU A 143 14.08 2.69 -1.70
N VAL A 144 12.94 2.07 -1.39
CA VAL A 144 12.17 2.36 -0.19
C VAL A 144 11.68 1.09 0.49
N ILE A 145 11.72 1.06 1.83
CA ILE A 145 11.07 0.01 2.61
C ILE A 145 9.63 0.48 2.88
N LEU A 146 8.65 -0.27 2.36
CA LEU A 146 7.23 0.02 2.59
C LEU A 146 6.72 -0.70 3.83
N VAL A 147 6.30 0.07 4.83
CA VAL A 147 5.71 -0.44 6.08
C VAL A 147 4.20 -0.26 6.04
N SER A 148 3.49 -1.37 6.15
CA SER A 148 2.02 -1.43 6.22
C SER A 148 1.57 -2.74 6.86
N ASP A 149 0.27 -3.04 6.87
CA ASP A 149 -0.21 -4.38 7.23
C ASP A 149 0.04 -5.39 6.10
N PRO A 150 0.17 -6.71 6.41
CA PRO A 150 0.51 -7.74 5.45
C PRO A 150 -0.39 -7.77 4.21
N PHE A 151 -1.72 -7.74 4.41
CA PHE A 151 -2.70 -7.80 3.33
C PHE A 151 -2.61 -6.63 2.33
N HIS A 152 -2.02 -5.51 2.73
CA HIS A 152 -1.87 -4.31 1.90
C HIS A 152 -0.57 -4.29 1.08
N SER A 153 0.41 -5.13 1.42
CA SER A 153 1.78 -5.09 0.89
C SER A 153 1.86 -5.22 -0.63
N LEU A 154 1.09 -6.16 -1.23
CA LEU A 154 1.10 -6.34 -2.69
C LEU A 154 0.60 -5.10 -3.42
N ARG A 155 -0.56 -4.55 -3.03
CA ARG A 155 -1.12 -3.35 -3.69
C ARG A 155 -0.23 -2.14 -3.50
N ALA A 156 0.32 -1.93 -2.30
CA ALA A 156 1.27 -0.86 -2.05
C ALA A 156 2.52 -0.97 -2.93
N SER A 157 3.07 -2.18 -3.09
CA SER A 157 4.22 -2.43 -3.97
C SER A 157 3.91 -2.14 -5.44
N ILE A 158 2.74 -2.55 -5.94
CA ILE A 158 2.32 -2.27 -7.32
C ILE A 158 2.22 -0.76 -7.54
N LEU A 159 1.57 -0.04 -6.62
CA LEU A 159 1.39 1.40 -6.72
C LEU A 159 2.73 2.15 -6.63
N ALA A 160 3.61 1.76 -5.71
CA ALA A 160 4.93 2.38 -5.56
C ALA A 160 5.76 2.27 -6.86
N ARG A 161 5.79 1.08 -7.48
CA ARG A 161 6.51 0.86 -8.76
C ARG A 161 5.98 1.73 -9.90
N ARG A 162 4.71 2.11 -9.88
CA ARG A 162 4.13 3.01 -10.89
C ARG A 162 4.66 4.43 -10.83
N PHE A 163 5.09 4.84 -9.66
CA PHE A 163 5.70 6.15 -9.44
C PHE A 163 7.22 6.06 -9.35
N ASP A 164 7.81 5.08 -10.04
CA ASP A 164 9.27 4.89 -10.17
C ASP A 164 10.00 4.66 -8.82
N LEU A 165 9.28 4.25 -7.77
CA LEU A 165 9.89 3.76 -6.55
C LEU A 165 10.29 2.28 -6.68
N ILE A 166 11.35 1.88 -5.98
CA ILE A 166 11.81 0.49 -5.89
C ILE A 166 11.44 -0.03 -4.50
N PRO A 167 10.22 -0.61 -4.33
CA PRO A 167 9.72 -0.97 -3.02
C PRO A 167 10.20 -2.32 -2.53
N PHE A 168 10.59 -2.38 -1.25
CA PHE A 168 10.80 -3.58 -0.44
C PHE A 168 9.75 -3.58 0.66
N THR A 169 8.81 -4.50 0.63
CA THR A 169 7.74 -4.55 1.62
C THR A 169 8.24 -5.18 2.92
N SER A 170 7.95 -4.52 4.05
CA SER A 170 8.20 -5.03 5.40
C SER A 170 6.94 -4.83 6.22
N PRO A 171 6.05 -5.85 6.23
CA PRO A 171 4.75 -5.72 6.89
C PRO A 171 4.86 -5.82 8.41
N THR A 172 4.10 -4.97 9.14
CA THR A 172 3.94 -5.15 10.58
C THR A 172 2.99 -6.31 10.88
N ARG A 173 3.42 -7.24 11.70
CA ARG A 173 2.62 -8.41 12.11
C ARG A 173 1.97 -8.23 13.49
N SER A 174 2.27 -7.13 14.18
CA SER A 174 1.78 -6.83 15.52
C SER A 174 0.50 -5.98 15.55
N SER A 175 -0.05 -5.62 14.38
CA SER A 175 -1.29 -4.83 14.36
C SER A 175 -2.49 -5.66 14.86
N PRO A 176 -3.48 -5.05 15.54
CA PRO A 176 -4.67 -5.75 16.00
C PRO A 176 -5.43 -6.47 14.89
N ILE A 177 -5.37 -5.95 13.65
CA ILE A 177 -5.98 -6.58 12.49
C ILE A 177 -5.21 -7.86 12.14
N SER A 178 -3.88 -7.80 12.08
CA SER A 178 -3.03 -8.94 11.72
C SER A 178 -3.09 -10.06 12.76
N LEU A 179 -3.25 -9.72 14.04
CA LEU A 179 -3.39 -10.69 15.12
C LEU A 179 -4.77 -11.37 15.16
N ASN A 180 -5.80 -10.74 14.59
CA ASN A 180 -7.16 -11.30 14.53
C ASN A 180 -7.38 -11.97 13.16
N LYS A 181 -7.27 -13.31 13.11
CA LYS A 181 -7.41 -14.09 11.86
C LYS A 181 -8.67 -13.76 11.07
N LYS A 182 -9.82 -13.58 11.73
CA LYS A 182 -11.09 -13.25 11.04
C LYS A 182 -11.04 -11.87 10.39
N GLN A 183 -10.47 -10.89 11.09
CA GLN A 183 -10.30 -9.55 10.52
C GLN A 183 -9.24 -9.56 9.41
N ALA A 184 -8.10 -10.20 9.61
CA ALA A 184 -7.06 -10.34 8.59
C ALA A 184 -7.65 -10.91 7.28
N TRP A 185 -8.38 -12.02 7.34
CA TRP A 185 -9.06 -12.61 6.18
C TRP A 185 -10.03 -11.65 5.48
N LYS A 186 -10.80 -10.87 6.24
CA LYS A 186 -11.70 -9.87 5.65
C LYS A 186 -10.93 -8.83 4.85
N TYR A 187 -9.80 -8.35 5.38
CA TYR A 187 -8.96 -7.37 4.68
C TYR A 187 -8.20 -7.98 3.50
N THR A 188 -7.66 -9.19 3.64
CA THR A 188 -7.03 -9.96 2.55
C THR A 188 -7.98 -10.11 1.37
N PHE A 189 -9.23 -10.51 1.64
CA PHE A 189 -10.26 -10.62 0.61
C PHE A 189 -10.56 -9.26 -0.03
N ALA A 190 -10.73 -8.20 0.76
CA ALA A 190 -10.99 -6.86 0.26
C ALA A 190 -9.81 -6.34 -0.60
N GLU A 191 -8.57 -6.59 -0.19
CA GLU A 191 -7.38 -6.20 -0.98
C GLU A 191 -7.26 -7.02 -2.27
N SER A 192 -7.61 -8.32 -2.26
CA SER A 192 -7.59 -9.14 -3.48
C SER A 192 -8.53 -8.62 -4.57
N MET A 193 -9.62 -7.95 -4.19
CA MET A 193 -10.53 -7.29 -5.13
C MET A 193 -9.96 -5.97 -5.68
N LYS A 194 -9.13 -5.27 -4.88
CA LYS A 194 -8.55 -3.97 -5.27
C LYS A 194 -7.29 -4.11 -6.12
N VAL A 195 -6.54 -5.20 -5.99
CA VAL A 195 -5.28 -5.41 -6.72
C VAL A 195 -5.47 -5.39 -8.24
N PRO A 196 -6.45 -6.07 -8.86
CA PRO A 196 -6.68 -5.97 -10.30
C PRO A 196 -7.04 -4.55 -10.75
N ILE A 197 -7.81 -3.83 -9.94
CA ILE A 197 -8.18 -2.43 -10.21
C ILE A 197 -6.92 -1.56 -10.17
N ALA A 198 -6.12 -1.69 -9.11
CA ALA A 198 -4.85 -0.99 -8.99
C ALA A 198 -3.93 -1.30 -10.17
N PHE A 199 -3.89 -2.53 -10.64
CA PHE A 199 -3.06 -2.95 -11.77
C PHE A 199 -3.53 -2.38 -13.11
N LEU A 200 -4.83 -2.28 -13.35
CA LEU A 200 -5.40 -1.90 -14.65
C LEU A 200 -5.71 -0.42 -14.78
N LEU A 201 -6.30 0.18 -13.76
CA LEU A 201 -6.94 1.50 -13.85
C LEU A 201 -6.12 2.64 -13.24
N GLU A 202 -5.31 2.35 -12.21
CA GLU A 202 -4.44 3.36 -11.62
C GLU A 202 -3.16 3.52 -12.47
N ARG A 203 -3.32 3.82 -13.77
CA ARG A 203 -2.20 4.04 -14.69
C ARG A 203 -1.51 5.38 -14.39
N ARG A 204 -0.23 5.50 -14.82
CA ARG A 204 0.50 6.78 -14.82
C ARG A 204 -0.36 7.87 -15.46
N PRO A 205 -0.45 9.06 -14.88
CA PRO A 205 -1.04 10.21 -15.54
C PRO A 205 -0.27 10.55 -16.81
#